data_6156b84fceda19e08f224735785c82dc
#
_entry.id   6156b84fceda19e08f224735785c82dc
#
_cell.length_a   1.000
_cell.length_b   1.000
_cell.length_c   1.000
_cell.angle_alpha   90.00
_cell.angle_beta   90.00
_cell.angle_gamma   90.00
#
_symmetry.space_group_name_H-M   'P 1'
#
loop_
_entity.id
_entity.type
_entity.pdbx_description
1 polymer ?
#
loop_
_entity_poly.entity_id
_entity_poly.type
_entity_poly.pdbx_seq_one_letter_code
_entity_poly.pdbx_strand_id
1 'polypeptide(L)'
;ANGGGLMRMIDTVSDVVGGRTDNAREFTELSSRLHITGEGNVLTLFRLGELMAYNEAEKAIYRRCAQDEARHVAIGVLHLRYMNECNPERREEIHSYLDEGESRQSSGAGGENPAARNILTSEALAVLLGGGKDKTDEGQKILMAIRQRQTKEYFQRLKSAGFDDRITNGRVNPALLEVYNPN
;
A
#
# COMPACT_ATOMS: atom_id res chain seq x y z
N ALA A 1 -8.40 -13.61 21.46
CA ALA A 1 -7.44 -12.73 20.86
C ALA A 1 -7.70 -12.74 19.36
N ASN A 2 -8.36 -11.70 18.86
CA ASN A 2 -8.70 -11.56 17.45
C ASN A 2 -7.42 -11.28 16.68
N GLY A 3 -7.00 -12.19 15.83
CA GLY A 3 -5.93 -12.00 14.87
C GLY A 3 -6.20 -10.76 14.05
N GLY A 4 -5.29 -9.78 14.15
CA GLY A 4 -5.49 -8.45 13.61
C GLY A 4 -5.59 -8.39 12.09
N GLY A 5 -5.52 -7.19 11.52
CA GLY A 5 -5.68 -6.90 10.11
C GLY A 5 -4.82 -7.73 9.15
N LEU A 6 -3.66 -8.26 9.62
CA LEU A 6 -2.81 -9.17 8.85
C LEU A 6 -3.53 -10.49 8.51
N MET A 7 -4.25 -11.09 9.46
CA MET A 7 -5.00 -12.34 9.20
C MET A 7 -6.13 -12.11 8.22
N ARG A 8 -6.85 -10.99 8.29
CA ARG A 8 -7.88 -10.64 7.31
C ARG A 8 -7.32 -10.34 5.93
N MET A 9 -6.13 -9.74 5.86
CA MET A 9 -5.43 -9.55 4.59
C MET A 9 -5.01 -10.90 4.00
N ILE A 10 -4.52 -11.84 4.82
CA ILE A 10 -4.20 -13.21 4.41
C ILE A 10 -5.47 -13.95 3.96
N ASP A 11 -6.58 -13.83 4.68
CA ASP A 11 -7.86 -14.42 4.29
C ASP A 11 -8.36 -13.84 2.97
N THR A 12 -8.29 -12.52 2.78
CA THR A 12 -8.66 -11.88 1.50
C THR A 12 -7.74 -12.32 0.36
N VAL A 13 -6.44 -12.44 0.59
CA VAL A 13 -5.49 -12.96 -0.40
C VAL A 13 -5.75 -14.44 -0.65
N SER A 14 -6.04 -15.23 0.39
CA SER A 14 -6.39 -16.66 0.28
C SER A 14 -7.67 -16.87 -0.51
N ASP A 15 -8.70 -16.05 -0.30
CA ASP A 15 -9.95 -16.11 -1.06
C ASP A 15 -9.76 -15.73 -2.53
N VAL A 16 -8.86 -14.78 -2.81
CA VAL A 16 -8.54 -14.35 -4.18
C VAL A 16 -7.60 -15.36 -4.87
N VAL A 17 -6.61 -15.91 -4.16
CA VAL A 17 -5.63 -16.87 -4.71
C VAL A 17 -6.16 -18.32 -4.68
N GLY A 18 -7.04 -18.64 -3.74
CA GLY A 18 -7.45 -20.01 -3.41
C GLY A 18 -8.41 -20.70 -4.36
N GLY A 19 -8.79 -20.11 -5.52
CA GLY A 19 -9.66 -20.82 -6.43
C GLY A 19 -10.21 -20.11 -7.65
N ARG A 20 -9.80 -18.88 -7.95
CA ARG A 20 -10.44 -18.07 -8.99
C ARG A 20 -9.50 -17.35 -9.96
N THR A 21 -8.23 -17.68 -9.98
CA THR A 21 -7.21 -16.96 -10.77
C THR A 21 -7.16 -17.33 -12.26
N ASP A 22 -8.07 -18.14 -12.75
CA ASP A 22 -8.14 -18.56 -14.17
C ASP A 22 -8.68 -17.47 -15.10
N ASN A 23 -9.05 -16.31 -14.55
CA ASN A 23 -9.71 -15.24 -15.27
C ASN A 23 -8.85 -13.96 -15.27
N ALA A 24 -8.58 -13.42 -16.44
CA ALA A 24 -7.85 -12.15 -16.62
C ALA A 24 -8.50 -10.96 -15.87
N ARG A 25 -9.81 -11.02 -15.61
CA ARG A 25 -10.55 -10.03 -14.83
C ARG A 25 -10.13 -10.08 -13.37
N GLU A 26 -10.06 -11.24 -12.77
CA GLU A 26 -9.65 -11.45 -11.38
C GLU A 26 -8.19 -11.06 -11.17
N PHE A 27 -7.32 -11.35 -12.14
CA PHE A 27 -5.93 -10.90 -12.07
C PHE A 27 -5.81 -9.38 -12.16
N THR A 28 -6.66 -8.70 -12.94
CA THR A 28 -6.69 -7.23 -13.01
C THR A 28 -7.16 -6.62 -11.69
N GLU A 29 -8.17 -7.20 -11.06
CA GLU A 29 -8.64 -6.81 -9.73
C GLU A 29 -7.54 -7.01 -8.67
N LEU A 30 -6.91 -8.19 -8.65
CA LEU A 30 -5.79 -8.51 -7.77
C LEU A 30 -4.64 -7.52 -7.96
N SER A 31 -4.24 -7.26 -9.21
CA SER A 31 -3.16 -6.32 -9.52
C SER A 31 -3.47 -4.91 -9.02
N SER A 32 -4.69 -4.44 -9.17
CA SER A 32 -5.12 -3.12 -8.71
C SER A 32 -5.11 -2.99 -7.20
N ARG A 33 -5.72 -3.96 -6.51
CA ARG A 33 -5.93 -3.90 -5.06
C ARG A 33 -4.71 -4.34 -4.26
N LEU A 34 -4.02 -5.40 -4.71
CA LEU A 34 -2.87 -5.95 -4.00
C LEU A 34 -1.57 -5.30 -4.46
N HIS A 35 -1.18 -5.48 -5.72
CA HIS A 35 0.14 -5.07 -6.17
C HIS A 35 0.31 -3.54 -6.15
N ILE A 36 -0.69 -2.78 -6.62
CA ILE A 36 -0.56 -1.32 -6.72
C ILE A 36 -0.75 -0.64 -5.37
N THR A 37 -1.80 -1.01 -4.62
CA THR A 37 -2.13 -0.34 -3.35
C THR A 37 -1.50 -1.05 -2.15
N GLY A 38 -1.70 -2.35 -1.99
CA GLY A 38 -1.26 -3.13 -0.83
C GLY A 38 0.25 -3.30 -0.74
N GLU A 39 0.84 -4.00 -1.71
CA GLU A 39 2.28 -4.35 -1.68
C GLU A 39 3.19 -3.13 -1.82
N GLY A 40 2.72 -2.07 -2.49
CA GLY A 40 3.43 -0.80 -2.50
C GLY A 40 3.65 -0.22 -1.10
N ASN A 41 2.73 -0.46 -0.17
CA ASN A 41 2.88 -0.06 1.24
C ASN A 41 3.78 -1.04 2.01
N VAL A 42 3.63 -2.34 1.76
CA VAL A 42 4.48 -3.39 2.35
C VAL A 42 5.94 -3.19 1.95
N LEU A 43 6.22 -2.82 0.71
CA LEU A 43 7.56 -2.46 0.25
C LEU A 43 8.21 -1.37 1.12
N THR A 44 7.43 -0.33 1.50
CA THR A 44 7.94 0.72 2.39
C THR A 44 8.21 0.19 3.79
N LEU A 45 7.37 -0.73 4.29
CA LEU A 45 7.59 -1.37 5.60
C LEU A 45 8.87 -2.20 5.61
N PHE A 46 9.15 -2.96 4.57
CA PHE A 46 10.40 -3.72 4.50
C PHE A 46 11.63 -2.81 4.40
N ARG A 47 11.54 -1.71 3.66
CA ARG A 47 12.61 -0.71 3.63
C ARG A 47 12.84 -0.06 5.01
N LEU A 48 11.76 0.23 5.73
CA LEU A 48 11.86 0.72 7.11
C LEU A 48 12.46 -0.35 8.03
N GLY A 49 12.01 -1.59 7.92
CA GLY A 49 12.56 -2.74 8.65
C GLY A 49 14.06 -2.91 8.40
N GLU A 50 14.53 -2.75 7.17
CA GLU A 50 15.97 -2.78 6.85
C GLU A 50 16.75 -1.69 7.59
N LEU A 51 16.20 -0.46 7.68
CA LEU A 51 16.83 0.65 8.39
C LEU A 51 16.85 0.45 9.92
N MET A 52 15.83 -0.22 10.46
CA MET A 52 15.65 -0.44 11.90
C MET A 52 16.16 -1.81 12.34
N ALA A 53 16.70 -2.61 11.44
CA ALA A 53 17.16 -3.97 11.74
C ALA A 53 18.24 -3.99 12.83
N TYR A 54 18.07 -4.90 13.76
CA TYR A 54 18.93 -5.02 14.93
C TYR A 54 20.29 -5.66 14.62
N ASN A 55 20.35 -6.42 13.53
CA ASN A 55 21.56 -7.12 13.10
C ASN A 55 21.58 -7.31 11.57
N GLU A 56 22.74 -7.70 11.04
CA GLU A 56 22.92 -7.88 9.59
C GLU A 56 22.08 -9.00 8.99
N ALA A 57 21.69 -10.01 9.77
CA ALA A 57 20.82 -11.08 9.27
C ALA A 57 19.40 -10.56 9.04
N GLU A 58 18.83 -9.85 10.00
CA GLU A 58 17.53 -9.18 9.84
C GLU A 58 17.54 -8.18 8.68
N LYS A 59 18.57 -7.36 8.60
CA LYS A 59 18.76 -6.40 7.52
C LYS A 59 18.77 -7.09 6.15
N ALA A 60 19.48 -8.21 6.02
CA ALA A 60 19.52 -9.00 4.81
C ALA A 60 18.14 -9.58 4.44
N ILE A 61 17.37 -10.06 5.44
CA ILE A 61 16.00 -10.55 5.24
C ILE A 61 15.11 -9.43 4.72
N TYR A 62 15.04 -8.28 5.41
CA TYR A 62 14.21 -7.16 4.97
C TYR A 62 14.56 -6.66 3.57
N ARG A 63 15.85 -6.59 3.24
CA ARG A 63 16.32 -6.22 1.90
C ARG A 63 15.81 -7.18 0.84
N ARG A 64 15.86 -8.50 1.08
CA ARG A 64 15.36 -9.50 0.13
C ARG A 64 13.84 -9.42 -0.02
N CYS A 65 13.10 -9.29 1.09
CA CYS A 65 11.65 -9.07 1.04
C CYS A 65 11.30 -7.81 0.23
N ALA A 66 12.02 -6.71 0.45
CA ALA A 66 11.81 -5.48 -0.33
C ALA A 66 12.08 -5.67 -1.83
N GLN A 67 13.08 -6.49 -2.20
CA GLN A 67 13.35 -6.81 -3.60
C GLN A 67 12.24 -7.64 -4.24
N ASP A 68 11.65 -8.59 -3.49
CA ASP A 68 10.56 -9.42 -3.98
C ASP A 68 9.27 -8.59 -4.13
N GLU A 69 8.93 -7.77 -3.15
CA GLU A 69 7.79 -6.86 -3.25
C GLU A 69 7.93 -5.85 -4.41
N ALA A 70 9.13 -5.37 -4.66
CA ALA A 70 9.36 -4.49 -5.80
C ALA A 70 9.05 -5.17 -7.15
N ARG A 71 9.27 -6.49 -7.27
CA ARG A 71 8.91 -7.27 -8.47
C ARG A 71 7.40 -7.42 -8.59
N HIS A 72 6.69 -7.71 -7.49
CA HIS A 72 5.22 -7.81 -7.48
C HIS A 72 4.59 -6.47 -7.89
N VAL A 73 5.04 -5.37 -7.30
CA VAL A 73 4.60 -4.03 -7.68
C VAL A 73 4.86 -3.75 -9.17
N ALA A 74 6.03 -4.15 -9.70
CA ALA A 74 6.35 -3.98 -11.11
C ALA A 74 5.42 -4.79 -12.02
N ILE A 75 5.08 -6.03 -11.64
CA ILE A 75 4.13 -6.88 -12.36
C ILE A 75 2.76 -6.18 -12.40
N GLY A 76 2.27 -5.68 -11.27
CA GLY A 76 1.00 -4.96 -11.20
C GLY A 76 0.98 -3.72 -12.10
N VAL A 77 2.03 -2.90 -12.05
CA VAL A 77 2.14 -1.71 -12.93
C VAL A 77 2.14 -2.07 -14.40
N LEU A 78 2.91 -3.08 -14.80
CA LEU A 78 2.99 -3.53 -16.20
C LEU A 78 1.66 -4.11 -16.67
N HIS A 79 0.99 -4.91 -15.83
CA HIS A 79 -0.32 -5.47 -16.14
C HIS A 79 -1.38 -4.37 -16.34
N LEU A 80 -1.47 -3.41 -15.41
CA LEU A 80 -2.45 -2.33 -15.56
C LEU A 80 -2.15 -1.43 -16.76
N ARG A 81 -0.89 -1.19 -17.07
CA ARG A 81 -0.51 -0.48 -18.29
C ARG A 81 -0.99 -1.23 -19.54
N TYR A 82 -0.70 -2.52 -19.61
CA TYR A 82 -1.16 -3.38 -20.70
C TYR A 82 -2.69 -3.34 -20.85
N MET A 83 -3.41 -3.47 -19.74
CA MET A 83 -4.87 -3.41 -19.75
C MET A 83 -5.40 -2.06 -20.24
N ASN A 84 -4.77 -0.96 -19.81
CA ASN A 84 -5.14 0.38 -20.23
C ASN A 84 -4.91 0.62 -21.74
N GLU A 85 -3.85 0.03 -22.31
CA GLU A 85 -3.50 0.16 -23.73
C GLU A 85 -4.32 -0.78 -24.64
N CYS A 86 -4.55 -2.03 -24.20
CA CYS A 86 -5.16 -3.07 -25.03
C CYS A 86 -6.66 -3.27 -24.79
N ASN A 87 -7.18 -2.83 -23.64
CA ASN A 87 -8.58 -3.02 -23.22
C ASN A 87 -9.13 -1.72 -22.60
N PRO A 88 -9.13 -0.60 -23.35
CA PRO A 88 -9.52 0.70 -22.81
C PRO A 88 -10.97 0.75 -22.31
N GLU A 89 -11.84 -0.12 -22.82
CA GLU A 89 -13.23 -0.27 -22.36
C GLU A 89 -13.34 -0.74 -20.91
N ARG A 90 -12.29 -1.37 -20.36
CA ARG A 90 -12.24 -1.82 -18.97
C ARG A 90 -11.64 -0.79 -18.02
N ARG A 91 -11.27 0.38 -18.50
CA ARG A 91 -10.62 1.42 -17.71
C ARG A 91 -11.43 1.81 -16.49
N GLU A 92 -12.74 1.97 -16.62
CA GLU A 92 -13.61 2.35 -15.50
C GLU A 92 -13.73 1.25 -14.44
N GLU A 93 -13.71 0.00 -14.86
CA GLU A 93 -13.64 -1.15 -13.94
C GLU A 93 -12.35 -1.12 -13.11
N ILE A 94 -11.21 -0.83 -13.75
CA ILE A 94 -9.91 -0.71 -13.06
C ILE A 94 -9.93 0.47 -12.08
N HIS A 95 -10.52 1.60 -12.46
CA HIS A 95 -10.72 2.73 -11.55
C HIS A 95 -11.49 2.31 -10.30
N SER A 96 -12.57 1.52 -10.44
CA SER A 96 -13.36 1.01 -9.31
C SER A 96 -12.52 0.14 -8.36
N TYR A 97 -11.67 -0.73 -8.89
CA TYR A 97 -10.76 -1.54 -8.07
C TYR A 97 -9.73 -0.71 -7.31
N LEU A 98 -9.21 0.34 -7.95
CA LEU A 98 -8.29 1.28 -7.31
C LEU A 98 -9.01 2.10 -6.22
N ASP A 99 -10.25 2.56 -6.46
CA ASP A 99 -11.09 3.27 -5.48
C ASP A 99 -11.29 2.43 -4.20
N GLU A 100 -11.59 1.14 -4.37
CA GLU A 100 -11.74 0.22 -3.25
C GLU A 100 -10.41 -0.02 -2.50
N GLY A 101 -9.30 -0.18 -3.24
CA GLY A 101 -7.97 -0.32 -2.66
C GLY A 101 -7.59 0.90 -1.82
N GLU A 102 -7.81 2.10 -2.35
CA GLU A 102 -7.55 3.37 -1.65
C GLU A 102 -8.44 3.56 -0.43
N SER A 103 -9.73 3.21 -0.53
CA SER A 103 -10.67 3.29 0.59
C SER A 103 -10.28 2.36 1.74
N ARG A 104 -9.83 1.14 1.44
CA ARG A 104 -9.31 0.20 2.45
C ARG A 104 -8.04 0.71 3.12
N GLN A 105 -7.19 1.38 2.36
CA GLN A 105 -5.96 1.96 2.87
C GLN A 105 -6.23 3.15 3.80
N SER A 106 -7.17 4.02 3.45
CA SER A 106 -7.52 5.22 4.24
C SER A 106 -8.36 4.91 5.48
N SER A 107 -9.28 3.95 5.39
CA SER A 107 -10.11 3.52 6.54
C SER A 107 -9.31 2.69 7.55
N GLY A 108 -8.06 2.37 7.24
CA GLY A 108 -7.27 1.41 7.99
C GLY A 108 -7.86 -0.01 7.86
N ALA A 109 -7.03 -1.04 7.73
CA ALA A 109 -7.46 -2.44 7.57
C ALA A 109 -8.31 -3.01 8.74
N GLY A 110 -8.87 -2.15 9.59
CA GLY A 110 -9.56 -2.44 10.83
C GLY A 110 -11.10 -2.39 10.78
N GLY A 111 -11.72 -2.04 9.65
CA GLY A 111 -13.18 -1.91 9.61
C GLY A 111 -13.71 -0.95 10.70
N GLU A 112 -14.82 -1.30 11.35
CA GLU A 112 -15.45 -0.50 12.40
C GLU A 112 -14.66 -0.42 13.73
N ASN A 113 -13.55 -1.16 13.88
CA ASN A 113 -12.75 -1.13 15.09
C ASN A 113 -11.60 -0.11 15.00
N PRO A 114 -11.70 1.05 15.67
CA PRO A 114 -10.65 2.07 15.67
C PRO A 114 -9.30 1.57 16.19
N ALA A 115 -9.28 0.55 17.05
CA ALA A 115 -8.06 -0.01 17.64
C ALA A 115 -7.25 -0.88 16.64
N ALA A 116 -7.89 -1.31 15.54
CA ALA A 116 -7.22 -2.05 14.47
C ALA A 116 -6.75 -1.13 13.33
N ARG A 117 -6.92 0.17 13.48
CA ARG A 117 -6.47 1.16 12.50
C ARG A 117 -4.96 1.14 12.41
N ASN A 118 -4.53 0.69 11.27
CA ASN A 118 -3.24 0.90 10.63
C ASN A 118 -2.02 0.94 11.58
N ILE A 119 -1.27 -0.16 11.62
CA ILE A 119 0.00 -0.27 12.36
C ILE A 119 0.92 0.93 12.04
N LEU A 120 0.91 1.44 10.81
CA LEU A 120 1.68 2.62 10.39
C LEU A 120 1.16 3.96 10.96
N THR A 121 -0.02 3.97 11.58
CA THR A 121 -0.57 5.17 12.22
C THR A 121 -0.51 5.09 13.73
N SER A 122 0.02 3.99 14.25
CA SER A 122 0.00 3.75 15.68
C SER A 122 1.01 4.65 16.39
N GLU A 123 0.59 5.17 17.54
CA GLU A 123 1.46 5.84 18.50
C GLU A 123 2.72 5.00 18.80
N ALA A 124 2.59 3.66 18.82
CA ALA A 124 3.70 2.75 19.03
C ALA A 124 4.80 2.92 17.97
N LEU A 125 4.45 3.09 16.69
CA LEU A 125 5.43 3.31 15.64
C LEU A 125 6.09 4.70 15.77
N ALA A 126 5.33 5.72 16.16
CA ALA A 126 5.90 7.03 16.45
C ALA A 126 6.89 6.99 17.65
N VAL A 127 6.55 6.24 18.70
CA VAL A 127 7.46 6.03 19.84
C VAL A 127 8.76 5.34 19.39
N LEU A 128 8.66 4.30 18.56
CA LEU A 128 9.84 3.58 18.04
C LEU A 128 10.70 4.49 17.15
N LEU A 129 10.08 5.19 16.21
CA LEU A 129 10.79 6.08 15.29
C LEU A 129 11.42 7.28 15.99
N GLY A 130 10.78 7.79 17.03
CA GLY A 130 11.33 8.88 17.86
C GLY A 130 12.45 8.44 18.81
N GLY A 131 12.56 7.13 19.05
CA GLY A 131 13.55 6.57 19.98
C GLY A 131 13.13 6.63 21.45
N GLY A 132 11.82 6.71 21.73
CA GLY A 132 11.28 6.66 23.08
C GLY A 132 9.97 7.44 23.26
N LYS A 133 9.29 7.21 24.37
CA LYS A 133 8.00 7.85 24.68
C LYS A 133 8.11 9.38 24.77
N ASP A 134 9.23 9.88 25.27
CA ASP A 134 9.47 11.31 25.44
C ASP A 134 9.76 12.04 24.10
N LYS A 135 9.90 11.30 23.01
CA LYS A 135 10.19 11.80 21.67
C LYS A 135 9.11 11.41 20.63
N THR A 136 7.90 11.19 21.10
CA THR A 136 6.77 10.79 20.22
C THR A 136 6.50 11.83 19.14
N ASP A 137 6.62 13.12 19.42
CA ASP A 137 6.42 14.20 18.43
C ASP A 137 7.47 14.15 17.30
N GLU A 138 8.71 13.82 17.61
CA GLU A 138 9.76 13.59 16.61
C GLU A 138 9.44 12.37 15.75
N GLY A 139 9.00 11.30 16.40
CA GLY A 139 8.55 10.09 15.70
C GLY A 139 7.34 10.33 14.79
N GLN A 140 6.39 11.17 15.19
CA GLN A 140 5.26 11.57 14.35
C GLN A 140 5.72 12.32 13.09
N LYS A 141 6.70 13.20 13.21
CA LYS A 141 7.26 13.91 12.04
C LYS A 141 7.92 12.92 11.06
N ILE A 142 8.68 11.95 11.57
CA ILE A 142 9.30 10.90 10.76
C ILE A 142 8.22 10.06 10.08
N LEU A 143 7.19 9.64 10.82
CA LEU A 143 6.09 8.86 10.31
C LEU A 143 5.32 9.61 9.21
N MET A 144 5.10 10.91 9.36
CA MET A 144 4.47 11.73 8.33
C MET A 144 5.33 11.80 7.06
N ALA A 145 6.64 11.97 7.19
CA ALA A 145 7.56 11.96 6.04
C ALA A 145 7.54 10.60 5.30
N ILE A 146 7.45 9.48 6.05
CA ILE A 146 7.30 8.14 5.46
C ILE A 146 5.99 8.04 4.67
N ARG A 147 4.88 8.54 5.21
CA ARG A 147 3.58 8.53 4.54
C ARG A 147 3.56 9.39 3.28
N GLN A 148 4.15 10.57 3.34
CA GLN A 148 4.30 11.44 2.16
C GLN A 148 5.07 10.73 1.06
N ARG A 149 6.14 10.04 1.41
CA ARG A 149 6.90 9.22 0.47
C ARG A 149 6.08 8.07 -0.11
N GLN A 150 5.33 7.34 0.72
CA GLN A 150 4.44 6.26 0.26
C GLN A 150 3.41 6.77 -0.74
N THR A 151 2.75 7.89 -0.43
CA THR A 151 1.76 8.50 -1.32
C THR A 151 2.40 8.96 -2.63
N LYS A 152 3.59 9.58 -2.58
CA LYS A 152 4.34 9.95 -3.77
C LYS A 152 4.69 8.74 -4.64
N GLU A 153 5.16 7.65 -4.04
CA GLU A 153 5.47 6.41 -4.75
C GLU A 153 4.20 5.77 -5.33
N TYR A 154 3.07 5.85 -4.63
CA TYR A 154 1.77 5.41 -5.15
C TYR A 154 1.35 6.22 -6.40
N PHE A 155 1.45 7.54 -6.36
CA PHE A 155 1.15 8.39 -7.52
C PHE A 155 2.09 8.11 -8.70
N GLN A 156 3.35 7.80 -8.44
CA GLN A 156 4.29 7.38 -9.48
C GLN A 156 3.87 6.04 -10.12
N ARG A 157 3.36 5.09 -9.33
CA ARG A 157 2.82 3.81 -9.84
C ARG A 157 1.60 4.05 -10.74
N LEU A 158 0.64 4.87 -10.29
CA LEU A 158 -0.54 5.25 -11.09
C LEU A 158 -0.11 5.86 -12.42
N LYS A 159 0.78 6.84 -12.40
CA LYS A 159 1.32 7.46 -13.61
C LYS A 159 2.01 6.43 -14.52
N SER A 160 2.82 5.55 -13.96
CA SER A 160 3.53 4.52 -14.71
C SER A 160 2.59 3.48 -15.33
N ALA A 161 1.42 3.26 -14.74
CA ALA A 161 0.37 2.39 -15.24
C ALA A 161 -0.60 3.10 -16.20
N GLY A 162 -0.45 4.42 -16.46
CA GLY A 162 -1.30 5.20 -17.34
C GLY A 162 -2.61 5.68 -16.70
N PHE A 163 -2.62 5.85 -15.37
CA PHE A 163 -3.76 6.30 -14.57
C PHE A 163 -3.48 7.64 -13.85
N ASP A 164 -2.66 8.49 -14.44
CA ASP A 164 -2.31 9.82 -13.91
C ASP A 164 -3.51 10.78 -13.89
N ASP A 165 -4.50 10.57 -14.75
CA ASP A 165 -5.77 11.28 -14.74
C ASP A 165 -6.53 11.15 -13.41
N ARG A 166 -6.33 10.07 -12.65
CA ARG A 166 -6.89 9.94 -11.29
C ARG A 166 -6.42 11.06 -10.36
N ILE A 167 -5.17 11.47 -10.51
CA ILE A 167 -4.56 12.51 -9.67
C ILE A 167 -5.05 13.87 -10.14
N THR A 168 -4.99 14.13 -11.46
CA THR A 168 -5.35 15.44 -12.05
C THR A 168 -6.84 15.74 -11.95
N ASN A 169 -7.70 14.73 -12.01
CA ASN A 169 -9.16 14.87 -11.92
C ASN A 169 -9.70 14.71 -10.49
N GLY A 170 -8.82 14.58 -9.48
CA GLY A 170 -9.21 14.48 -8.09
C GLY A 170 -9.98 13.18 -7.74
N ARG A 171 -9.81 12.12 -8.52
CA ARG A 171 -10.45 10.82 -8.27
C ARG A 171 -9.75 10.01 -7.18
N VAL A 172 -8.50 10.32 -6.89
CA VAL A 172 -7.74 9.70 -5.79
C VAL A 172 -8.41 10.06 -4.46
N ASN A 173 -8.39 9.12 -3.51
CA ASN A 173 -8.96 9.33 -2.18
C ASN A 173 -8.41 10.65 -1.55
N PRO A 174 -9.29 11.56 -1.10
CA PRO A 174 -8.87 12.85 -0.57
C PRO A 174 -7.84 12.78 0.56
N ALA A 175 -7.90 11.76 1.42
CA ALA A 175 -6.94 11.56 2.48
C ALA A 175 -5.50 11.35 1.98
N LEU A 176 -5.33 10.79 0.78
CA LEU A 176 -4.02 10.64 0.15
C LEU A 176 -3.52 11.99 -0.40
N LEU A 177 -4.42 12.82 -0.91
CA LEU A 177 -4.08 14.18 -1.38
C LEU A 177 -3.66 15.07 -0.21
N GLU A 178 -4.33 15.00 0.93
CA GLU A 178 -3.96 15.72 2.14
C GLU A 178 -2.57 15.34 2.65
N VAL A 179 -2.23 14.06 2.62
CA VAL A 179 -0.89 13.59 3.00
C VAL A 179 0.18 14.06 2.00
N TYR A 180 -0.16 14.13 0.72
CA TYR A 180 0.78 14.52 -0.33
C TYR A 180 1.07 16.03 -0.34
N ASN A 181 0.04 16.84 -0.12
CA ASN A 181 0.12 18.31 -0.07
C ASN A 181 -0.33 18.81 1.32
N PRO A 182 0.47 18.60 2.38
CA PRO A 182 0.12 19.14 3.67
C PRO A 182 0.18 20.69 3.59
N ASN A 183 -0.95 21.33 3.86
CA ASN A 183 -1.04 22.79 4.01
C ASN A 183 -0.22 23.28 5.20
#